data_de25d86932553f2a46831fafb088b6e6
#
_entry.id   de25d86932553f2a46831fafb088b6e6
#
_cell.length_a   1.000
_cell.length_b   1.000
_cell.length_c   1.000
_cell.angle_alpha   90.00
_cell.angle_beta   90.00
_cell.angle_gamma   90.00
#
_symmetry.space_group_name_H-M   'P 1'
#
loop_
_entity.id
_entity.type
_entity.pdbx_description
1 polymer ?
#
loop_
_entity_poly.entity_id
_entity_poly.type
_entity_poly.pdbx_seq_one_letter_code
_entity_poly.pdbx_strand_id
1 'polypeptide(L)'
;MSNYINQVSDSLKNHISELANNPCLFLRNPNVNFSRKRKIDFKTFIGIMMNSGGATMSKELLDFFDFDKNTPSVSAFTQQRSKVLPEAFEYLFKSFTDDNLPTTNNYHGYRLIACDGSNLTIATNQKDPETFWERNQHGSIVNKLHLNAFYDVLNRIYTDVLVQTAADYNEFRACATMIDRSKLENVILVADRGYENYNIFAHAIEKGWKFAIRVKDKNSNGIASGLNLPPNDEFDIDITQIFSRENTKTTKNAGYKWMPVNQVFDYLPRKSDKTYELSFRIIRFPIGSNSY
;
A
#
# COMPACT_ATOMS: atom_id res chain seq x y z
N MET A 1 26.83 -0.14 -16.15
CA MET A 1 26.14 -1.00 -15.15
C MET A 1 26.84 -1.00 -13.80
N SER A 2 28.16 -1.17 -13.70
CA SER A 2 28.87 -1.19 -12.40
C SER A 2 28.69 0.09 -11.56
N ASN A 3 28.69 1.27 -12.16
CA ASN A 3 28.55 2.54 -11.45
C ASN A 3 27.16 2.72 -10.80
N TYR A 4 26.09 2.34 -11.49
CA TYR A 4 24.71 2.44 -10.97
C TYR A 4 24.50 1.49 -9.77
N ILE A 5 24.98 0.24 -9.87
CA ILE A 5 24.87 -0.74 -8.77
C ILE A 5 25.59 -0.21 -7.51
N ASN A 6 26.77 0.37 -7.69
CA ASN A 6 27.53 0.95 -6.58
C ASN A 6 26.77 2.14 -5.95
N GLN A 7 26.21 3.04 -6.78
CA GLN A 7 25.41 4.18 -6.30
C GLN A 7 24.22 3.74 -5.46
N VAL A 8 23.44 2.75 -5.93
CA VAL A 8 22.29 2.20 -5.20
C VAL A 8 22.73 1.53 -3.88
N SER A 9 23.83 0.76 -3.93
CA SER A 9 24.39 0.12 -2.72
C SER A 9 24.86 1.17 -1.70
N ASP A 10 25.52 2.22 -2.16
CA ASP A 10 26.03 3.27 -1.28
C ASP A 10 24.89 4.14 -0.71
N SER A 11 23.84 4.41 -1.51
CA SER A 11 22.62 5.05 -1.05
C SER A 11 21.99 4.25 0.11
N LEU A 12 21.81 2.95 -0.04
CA LEU A 12 21.26 2.09 1.04
C LEU A 12 22.13 2.13 2.30
N LYS A 13 23.46 2.02 2.16
CA LYS A 13 24.39 2.09 3.30
C LYS A 13 24.34 3.44 4.01
N ASN A 14 24.17 4.54 3.25
CA ASN A 14 24.03 5.88 3.81
C ASN A 14 22.75 5.99 4.61
N HIS A 15 21.60 5.58 4.11
CA HIS A 15 20.33 5.60 4.85
C HIS A 15 20.36 4.72 6.09
N ILE A 16 20.99 3.54 6.03
CA ILE A 16 21.21 2.72 7.24
C ILE A 16 22.08 3.46 8.25
N SER A 17 23.07 4.21 7.80
CA SER A 17 23.95 4.98 8.67
C SER A 17 23.24 6.20 9.28
N GLU A 18 22.42 6.91 8.52
CA GLU A 18 21.57 8.01 9.01
C GLU A 18 20.57 7.53 10.05
N LEU A 19 19.89 6.42 9.79
CA LEU A 19 18.99 5.78 10.74
C LEU A 19 19.71 5.40 12.03
N ALA A 20 20.92 4.85 11.92
CA ALA A 20 21.74 4.44 13.05
C ALA A 20 22.28 5.64 13.85
N ASN A 21 22.47 6.81 13.23
CA ASN A 21 22.89 8.03 13.89
C ASN A 21 21.74 8.74 14.66
N ASN A 22 20.48 8.39 14.33
CA ASN A 22 19.28 8.95 14.98
C ASN A 22 18.44 7.85 15.67
N PRO A 23 19.02 6.99 16.49
CA PRO A 23 18.34 5.81 17.03
C PRO A 23 17.14 6.16 17.91
N CYS A 24 17.13 7.34 18.52
CA CYS A 24 16.06 7.80 19.41
C CYS A 24 14.68 7.80 18.78
N LEU A 25 14.60 8.02 17.46
CA LEU A 25 13.34 8.06 16.72
C LEU A 25 12.76 6.67 16.48
N PHE A 26 13.58 5.62 16.59
CA PHE A 26 13.25 4.26 16.13
C PHE A 26 13.34 3.20 17.21
N LEU A 27 13.54 3.62 18.46
CA LEU A 27 13.69 2.71 19.60
C LEU A 27 12.54 2.86 20.59
N ARG A 28 12.05 1.74 21.13
CA ARG A 28 10.98 1.73 22.15
C ARG A 28 11.37 2.48 23.43
N ASN A 29 12.66 2.42 23.80
CA ASN A 29 13.21 3.15 24.94
C ASN A 29 14.58 3.73 24.55
N PRO A 30 14.60 4.94 23.98
CA PRO A 30 15.79 5.56 23.40
C PRO A 30 16.98 5.69 24.37
N ASN A 31 16.72 5.93 25.65
CA ASN A 31 17.77 6.16 26.65
C ASN A 31 18.44 4.88 27.17
N VAL A 32 17.83 3.73 26.89
CA VAL A 32 18.26 2.42 27.42
C VAL A 32 18.64 1.44 26.31
N ASN A 33 17.86 1.45 25.22
CA ASN A 33 18.03 0.48 24.14
C ASN A 33 19.27 0.84 23.32
N PHE A 34 20.10 -0.17 23.02
CA PHE A 34 21.35 -0.05 22.26
C PHE A 34 22.38 0.92 22.87
N SER A 35 22.22 1.35 24.13
CA SER A 35 23.16 2.24 24.82
C SER A 35 24.50 1.58 25.21
N ARG A 36 24.53 0.25 25.30
CA ARG A 36 25.73 -0.52 25.65
C ARG A 36 26.40 -1.06 24.40
N LYS A 37 27.74 -0.99 24.35
CA LYS A 37 28.52 -1.64 23.29
C LYS A 37 28.31 -3.16 23.32
N ARG A 38 27.66 -3.69 22.28
CA ARG A 38 27.38 -5.12 22.11
C ARG A 38 27.69 -5.53 20.67
N LYS A 39 27.77 -6.86 20.39
CA LYS A 39 28.02 -7.37 19.04
C LYS A 39 26.92 -7.01 18.04
N ILE A 40 25.66 -6.95 18.49
CA ILE A 40 24.54 -6.45 17.73
C ILE A 40 24.22 -5.05 18.26
N ASP A 41 24.85 -4.05 17.68
CA ASP A 41 24.41 -2.66 17.80
C ASP A 41 23.24 -2.36 16.87
N PHE A 42 22.72 -1.12 16.85
CA PHE A 42 21.52 -0.80 16.06
C PHE A 42 21.78 -0.90 14.55
N LYS A 43 22.95 -0.44 14.08
CA LYS A 43 23.34 -0.54 12.68
C LYS A 43 23.49 -1.99 12.23
N THR A 44 24.16 -2.80 13.04
CA THR A 44 24.32 -4.24 12.81
C THR A 44 22.97 -4.94 12.79
N PHE A 45 22.04 -4.57 13.69
CA PHE A 45 20.68 -5.13 13.70
C PHE A 45 19.94 -4.87 12.38
N ILE A 46 19.95 -3.62 11.90
CA ILE A 46 19.34 -3.27 10.60
C ILE A 46 20.02 -4.06 9.47
N GLY A 47 21.35 -4.15 9.48
CA GLY A 47 22.11 -4.92 8.49
C GLY A 47 21.70 -6.41 8.45
N ILE A 48 21.54 -7.05 9.61
CA ILE A 48 21.06 -8.45 9.69
C ILE A 48 19.67 -8.57 9.07
N MET A 49 18.73 -7.67 9.44
CA MET A 49 17.35 -7.69 8.91
C MET A 49 17.32 -7.52 7.39
N MET A 50 18.14 -6.63 6.84
CA MET A 50 18.21 -6.37 5.39
C MET A 50 18.88 -7.50 4.59
N ASN A 51 19.74 -8.28 5.22
CA ASN A 51 20.42 -9.41 4.57
C ASN A 51 19.72 -10.75 4.79
N SER A 52 18.66 -10.80 5.60
CA SER A 52 17.94 -12.05 5.88
C SER A 52 17.23 -12.57 4.63
N GLY A 53 17.51 -13.80 4.25
CA GLY A 53 17.02 -14.46 3.02
C GLY A 53 15.88 -15.47 3.24
N GLY A 54 15.30 -15.55 4.45
CA GLY A 54 14.21 -16.48 4.77
C GLY A 54 14.67 -17.86 5.28
N ALA A 55 15.96 -18.01 5.62
CA ALA A 55 16.47 -19.18 6.32
C ALA A 55 16.09 -19.15 7.82
N THR A 56 16.50 -20.16 8.58
CA THR A 56 16.35 -20.10 10.03
C THR A 56 17.20 -18.96 10.60
N MET A 57 16.73 -18.28 11.63
CA MET A 57 17.47 -17.14 12.23
C MET A 57 18.88 -17.55 12.69
N SER A 58 19.08 -18.81 13.10
CA SER A 58 20.41 -19.32 13.45
C SER A 58 21.35 -19.29 12.25
N LYS A 59 20.85 -19.74 11.07
CA LYS A 59 21.63 -19.71 9.84
C LYS A 59 21.89 -18.29 9.35
N GLU A 60 20.88 -17.43 9.36
CA GLU A 60 21.02 -16.02 8.98
C GLU A 60 22.11 -15.30 9.80
N LEU A 61 22.17 -15.57 11.13
CA LEU A 61 23.22 -15.02 11.98
C LEU A 61 24.60 -15.59 11.65
N LEU A 62 24.70 -16.90 11.41
CA LEU A 62 25.97 -17.51 11.02
C LEU A 62 26.48 -16.93 9.69
N ASP A 63 25.62 -16.82 8.70
CA ASP A 63 25.95 -16.27 7.39
C ASP A 63 26.37 -14.78 7.51
N PHE A 64 25.65 -13.97 8.28
CA PHE A 64 25.95 -12.55 8.46
C PHE A 64 27.28 -12.30 9.17
N PHE A 65 27.66 -13.15 10.12
CA PHE A 65 28.91 -13.05 10.87
C PHE A 65 30.03 -13.97 10.32
N ASP A 66 29.89 -14.45 9.09
CA ASP A 66 30.88 -15.29 8.40
C ASP A 66 31.34 -16.50 9.25
N PHE A 67 30.38 -17.17 9.88
CA PHE A 67 30.60 -18.34 10.74
C PHE A 67 31.63 -18.14 11.89
N ASP A 68 31.80 -16.87 12.34
CA ASP A 68 32.64 -16.55 13.49
C ASP A 68 32.16 -17.34 14.72
N LYS A 69 33.11 -17.94 15.46
CA LYS A 69 32.81 -18.66 16.71
C LYS A 69 32.12 -17.81 17.77
N ASN A 70 32.22 -16.51 17.64
CA ASN A 70 31.58 -15.56 18.52
C ASN A 70 30.25 -15.03 17.97
N THR A 71 29.65 -15.65 16.93
CA THR A 71 28.34 -15.28 16.40
C THR A 71 27.31 -15.14 17.53
N PRO A 72 26.54 -14.04 17.58
CA PRO A 72 25.49 -13.88 18.58
C PRO A 72 24.42 -14.95 18.50
N SER A 73 23.83 -15.31 19.62
CA SER A 73 22.74 -16.27 19.65
C SER A 73 21.43 -15.70 19.10
N VAL A 74 20.53 -16.56 18.65
CA VAL A 74 19.16 -16.20 18.24
C VAL A 74 18.43 -15.44 19.37
N SER A 75 18.62 -15.83 20.62
CA SER A 75 18.05 -15.14 21.78
C SER A 75 18.55 -13.68 21.89
N ALA A 76 19.86 -13.47 21.69
CA ALA A 76 20.43 -12.12 21.70
C ALA A 76 19.84 -11.25 20.57
N PHE A 77 19.70 -11.80 19.36
CA PHE A 77 19.06 -11.10 18.25
C PHE A 77 17.60 -10.75 18.55
N THR A 78 16.81 -11.73 19.03
CA THR A 78 15.39 -11.53 19.36
C THR A 78 15.19 -10.45 20.43
N GLN A 79 16.08 -10.41 21.45
CA GLN A 79 16.08 -9.35 22.44
C GLN A 79 16.41 -7.95 21.84
N GLN A 80 17.26 -7.88 20.83
CA GLN A 80 17.52 -6.60 20.14
C GLN A 80 16.33 -6.21 19.24
N ARG A 81 15.76 -7.17 18.52
CA ARG A 81 14.59 -6.94 17.65
C ARG A 81 13.40 -6.35 18.42
N SER A 82 13.12 -6.83 19.61
CA SER A 82 12.01 -6.33 20.44
C SER A 82 12.15 -4.87 20.88
N LYS A 83 13.32 -4.25 20.72
CA LYS A 83 13.60 -2.86 21.09
C LYS A 83 13.38 -1.87 19.95
N VAL A 84 13.31 -2.35 18.73
CA VAL A 84 13.20 -1.52 17.51
C VAL A 84 11.74 -1.33 17.15
N LEU A 85 11.37 -0.12 16.78
CA LEU A 85 10.06 0.22 16.25
C LEU A 85 9.98 -0.13 14.76
N PRO A 86 8.83 -0.62 14.26
CA PRO A 86 8.63 -0.90 12.84
C PRO A 86 8.90 0.30 11.92
N GLU A 87 8.68 1.51 12.41
CA GLU A 87 8.89 2.79 11.72
C GLU A 87 10.33 2.98 11.24
N ALA A 88 11.30 2.26 11.83
CA ALA A 88 12.68 2.23 11.33
C ALA A 88 12.76 1.70 9.89
N PHE A 89 11.98 0.66 9.58
CA PHE A 89 11.96 0.04 8.25
C PHE A 89 11.10 0.84 7.27
N GLU A 90 10.03 1.48 7.75
CA GLU A 90 9.23 2.40 6.94
C GLU A 90 10.09 3.62 6.51
N TYR A 91 10.83 4.20 7.44
CA TYR A 91 11.77 5.29 7.14
C TYR A 91 12.80 4.86 6.11
N LEU A 92 13.46 3.71 6.34
CA LEU A 92 14.49 3.19 5.43
C LEU A 92 13.93 2.95 4.02
N PHE A 93 12.74 2.33 3.94
CA PHE A 93 12.07 2.09 2.68
C PHE A 93 11.78 3.40 1.94
N LYS A 94 11.16 4.37 2.60
CA LYS A 94 10.79 5.66 1.99
C LYS A 94 12.01 6.46 1.56
N SER A 95 12.99 6.63 2.44
CA SER A 95 14.20 7.39 2.14
C SER A 95 14.99 6.78 0.99
N PHE A 96 15.17 5.46 1.02
CA PHE A 96 15.85 4.75 -0.07
C PHE A 96 15.10 4.83 -1.39
N THR A 97 13.76 4.70 -1.36
CA THR A 97 12.94 4.77 -2.57
C THR A 97 12.92 6.19 -3.14
N ASP A 98 12.75 7.22 -2.30
CA ASP A 98 12.74 8.62 -2.74
C ASP A 98 14.05 8.99 -3.46
N ASP A 99 15.20 8.56 -2.94
CA ASP A 99 16.51 8.86 -3.52
C ASP A 99 16.83 8.04 -4.79
N ASN A 100 16.26 6.85 -4.92
CA ASN A 100 16.58 5.93 -6.01
C ASN A 100 15.43 5.76 -7.01
N LEU A 101 14.39 6.60 -6.92
CA LEU A 101 13.24 6.51 -7.80
C LEU A 101 13.63 6.87 -9.25
N PRO A 102 13.58 5.92 -10.19
CA PRO A 102 13.92 6.21 -11.58
C PRO A 102 12.93 7.19 -12.20
N THR A 103 13.40 8.08 -13.06
CA THR A 103 12.57 9.04 -13.81
C THR A 103 12.47 8.72 -15.30
N THR A 104 13.14 7.67 -15.76
CA THR A 104 13.42 7.43 -17.18
C THR A 104 12.31 6.69 -17.92
N ASN A 105 11.63 5.76 -17.26
CA ASN A 105 10.60 4.94 -17.90
C ASN A 105 9.21 5.46 -17.56
N ASN A 106 8.49 5.94 -18.58
CA ASN A 106 7.13 6.43 -18.46
C ASN A 106 6.29 6.04 -19.69
N TYR A 107 4.98 6.10 -19.55
CA TYR A 107 4.01 5.88 -20.62
C TYR A 107 3.39 7.23 -21.01
N HIS A 108 3.77 7.76 -22.18
CA HIS A 108 3.33 9.08 -22.65
C HIS A 108 3.47 10.20 -21.60
N GLY A 109 4.56 10.20 -20.86
CA GLY A 109 4.84 11.19 -19.81
C GLY A 109 4.26 10.84 -18.43
N TYR A 110 3.56 9.71 -18.28
CA TYR A 110 2.97 9.27 -17.01
C TYR A 110 3.69 8.06 -16.43
N ARG A 111 3.78 8.00 -15.11
CA ARG A 111 4.13 6.78 -14.38
C ARG A 111 2.93 5.85 -14.32
N LEU A 112 3.13 4.56 -14.51
CA LEU A 112 2.09 3.55 -14.31
C LEU A 112 2.26 2.95 -12.91
N ILE A 113 1.42 3.37 -11.98
CA ILE A 113 1.46 2.90 -10.59
C ILE A 113 0.36 1.87 -10.40
N ALA A 114 0.74 0.61 -10.23
CA ALA A 114 -0.19 -0.46 -9.86
C ALA A 114 -0.46 -0.41 -8.34
N CYS A 115 -1.74 -0.58 -7.97
CA CYS A 115 -2.17 -0.78 -6.59
C CYS A 115 -2.67 -2.21 -6.43
N ASP A 116 -2.13 -2.91 -5.43
CA ASP A 116 -2.61 -4.24 -5.07
C ASP A 116 -2.39 -4.52 -3.58
N GLY A 117 -3.18 -5.46 -3.05
CA GLY A 117 -3.13 -5.90 -1.68
C GLY A 117 -2.79 -7.39 -1.55
N SER A 118 -2.01 -7.75 -0.53
CA SER A 118 -1.63 -9.12 -0.26
C SER A 118 -1.66 -9.46 1.22
N ASN A 119 -2.13 -10.67 1.54
CA ASN A 119 -2.14 -11.16 2.92
C ASN A 119 -0.80 -11.84 3.26
N LEU A 120 -0.19 -11.41 4.35
CA LEU A 120 1.00 -12.01 4.93
C LEU A 120 0.59 -12.82 6.16
N THR A 121 0.66 -14.15 6.06
CA THR A 121 0.44 -15.03 7.22
C THR A 121 1.67 -14.95 8.12
N ILE A 122 1.43 -14.68 9.40
CA ILE A 122 2.45 -14.61 10.44
C ILE A 122 2.28 -15.75 11.45
N ALA A 123 3.24 -15.89 12.37
CA ALA A 123 3.19 -16.94 13.39
C ALA A 123 1.91 -16.84 14.22
N THR A 124 1.23 -17.98 14.41
CA THR A 124 -0.05 -18.02 15.12
C THR A 124 0.10 -17.62 16.59
N ASN A 125 -0.62 -16.60 16.98
CA ASN A 125 -0.74 -16.14 18.36
C ASN A 125 -2.21 -15.75 18.65
N GLN A 126 -2.95 -16.63 19.31
CA GLN A 126 -4.36 -16.40 19.65
C GLN A 126 -4.57 -15.25 20.66
N LYS A 127 -3.51 -14.80 21.34
CA LYS A 127 -3.55 -13.70 22.31
C LYS A 127 -3.34 -12.33 21.65
N ASP A 128 -3.14 -12.30 20.35
CA ASP A 128 -2.98 -11.07 19.58
C ASP A 128 -4.25 -10.79 18.74
N PRO A 129 -5.22 -10.06 19.29
CA PRO A 129 -6.51 -9.82 18.64
C PRO A 129 -6.38 -8.91 17.41
N GLU A 130 -5.32 -8.14 17.29
CA GLU A 130 -5.14 -7.20 16.16
C GLU A 130 -4.82 -7.93 14.86
N THR A 131 -4.05 -9.00 14.94
CA THR A 131 -3.64 -9.77 13.76
C THR A 131 -4.43 -11.07 13.58
N PHE A 132 -5.27 -11.41 14.55
CA PHE A 132 -6.06 -12.63 14.55
C PHE A 132 -7.12 -12.62 13.46
N TRP A 133 -7.22 -13.73 12.70
CA TRP A 133 -8.22 -13.93 11.67
C TRP A 133 -8.78 -15.36 11.74
N GLU A 134 -10.09 -15.46 11.90
CA GLU A 134 -10.78 -16.73 11.88
C GLU A 134 -11.29 -17.06 10.47
N ARG A 135 -10.89 -18.22 9.93
CA ARG A 135 -11.44 -18.73 8.67
C ARG A 135 -12.71 -19.50 8.92
N ASN A 136 -13.85 -18.95 8.50
CA ASN A 136 -15.18 -19.47 8.75
C ASN A 136 -15.48 -20.88 8.19
N GLN A 137 -14.67 -21.43 7.29
CA GLN A 137 -15.04 -22.69 6.62
C GLN A 137 -14.36 -23.96 7.17
N HIS A 138 -13.30 -23.85 7.93
CA HIS A 138 -12.59 -25.01 8.50
C HIS A 138 -12.00 -24.78 9.89
N GLY A 139 -12.39 -23.74 10.59
CA GLY A 139 -11.92 -23.48 11.97
C GLY A 139 -10.41 -23.26 12.11
N SER A 140 -9.69 -23.05 11.01
CA SER A 140 -8.25 -22.76 11.11
C SER A 140 -8.02 -21.31 11.48
N ILE A 141 -7.40 -21.14 12.61
CA ILE A 141 -7.00 -19.87 13.20
C ILE A 141 -5.66 -19.47 12.60
N VAL A 142 -5.58 -18.28 12.05
CA VAL A 142 -4.33 -17.71 11.52
C VAL A 142 -4.18 -16.28 11.99
N ASN A 143 -2.96 -15.84 12.19
CA ASN A 143 -2.65 -14.43 12.32
C ASN A 143 -2.11 -13.92 11.00
N LYS A 144 -2.56 -12.73 10.57
CA LYS A 144 -2.13 -12.12 9.32
C LYS A 144 -2.02 -10.61 9.43
N LEU A 145 -1.14 -10.08 8.60
CA LEU A 145 -1.09 -8.68 8.22
C LEU A 145 -1.56 -8.55 6.78
N HIS A 146 -2.09 -7.40 6.42
CA HIS A 146 -2.41 -7.06 5.05
C HIS A 146 -1.46 -5.98 4.55
N LEU A 147 -0.77 -6.27 3.47
CA LEU A 147 0.16 -5.37 2.81
C LEU A 147 -0.54 -4.77 1.61
N ASN A 148 -0.69 -3.45 1.58
CA ASN A 148 -1.10 -2.70 0.39
C ASN A 148 0.15 -2.03 -0.19
N ALA A 149 0.31 -2.06 -1.50
CA ALA A 149 1.49 -1.54 -2.15
C ALA A 149 1.18 -0.74 -3.41
N PHE A 150 1.95 0.32 -3.65
CA PHE A 150 2.08 0.97 -4.94
C PHE A 150 3.38 0.52 -5.61
N TYR A 151 3.25 0.05 -6.84
CA TYR A 151 4.35 -0.47 -7.65
C TYR A 151 4.43 0.26 -8.98
N ASP A 152 5.57 0.91 -9.25
CA ASP A 152 5.86 1.49 -10.56
C ASP A 152 6.19 0.36 -11.55
N VAL A 153 5.23 0.07 -12.42
CA VAL A 153 5.29 -1.08 -13.34
C VAL A 153 6.44 -0.98 -14.33
N LEU A 154 6.72 0.24 -14.82
CA LEU A 154 7.74 0.45 -15.84
C LEU A 154 9.15 0.52 -15.25
N ASN A 155 9.27 1.04 -14.04
CA ASN A 155 10.55 1.16 -13.34
C ASN A 155 10.82 0.00 -12.38
N ARG A 156 9.84 -0.90 -12.15
CA ARG A 156 9.94 -2.12 -11.33
C ARG A 156 10.39 -1.84 -9.90
N ILE A 157 9.79 -0.83 -9.29
CA ILE A 157 10.09 -0.44 -7.92
C ILE A 157 8.80 -0.20 -7.13
N TYR A 158 8.77 -0.59 -5.87
CA TYR A 158 7.70 -0.20 -4.94
C TYR A 158 7.89 1.26 -4.55
N THR A 159 6.84 2.07 -4.72
CA THR A 159 6.88 3.51 -4.40
C THR A 159 6.22 3.84 -3.08
N ASP A 160 5.29 3.03 -2.63
CA ASP A 160 4.68 3.13 -1.32
C ASP A 160 4.18 1.78 -0.82
N VAL A 161 4.13 1.62 0.49
CA VAL A 161 3.63 0.42 1.18
C VAL A 161 2.88 0.84 2.44
N LEU A 162 1.70 0.25 2.66
CA LEU A 162 0.92 0.42 3.87
C LEU A 162 0.53 -0.94 4.43
N VAL A 163 0.95 -1.23 5.66
CA VAL A 163 0.64 -2.48 6.36
C VAL A 163 -0.54 -2.24 7.30
N GLN A 164 -1.54 -3.12 7.24
CA GLN A 164 -2.71 -3.11 8.10
C GLN A 164 -2.78 -4.39 8.92
N THR A 165 -3.32 -4.29 10.12
CA THR A 165 -3.69 -5.47 10.92
C THR A 165 -5.00 -6.08 10.42
N ALA A 166 -5.29 -7.32 10.81
CA ALA A 166 -6.55 -7.97 10.46
C ALA A 166 -7.78 -7.23 11.01
N ALA A 167 -7.63 -6.58 12.17
CA ALA A 167 -8.70 -5.80 12.79
C ALA A 167 -8.98 -4.48 12.08
N ASP A 168 -7.97 -3.91 11.40
CA ASP A 168 -8.06 -2.61 10.72
C ASP A 168 -7.98 -2.71 9.19
N TYR A 169 -8.30 -3.87 8.65
CA TYR A 169 -8.24 -4.17 7.23
C TYR A 169 -9.24 -3.34 6.41
N ASN A 170 -8.73 -2.52 5.52
CA ASN A 170 -9.53 -1.77 4.55
C ASN A 170 -8.67 -1.31 3.36
N GLU A 171 -8.71 -2.04 2.24
CA GLU A 171 -7.94 -1.75 1.02
C GLU A 171 -8.28 -0.38 0.41
N PHE A 172 -9.57 0.01 0.43
CA PHE A 172 -9.98 1.30 -0.12
C PHE A 172 -9.36 2.47 0.64
N ARG A 173 -9.39 2.39 1.99
CA ARG A 173 -8.75 3.41 2.84
C ARG A 173 -7.24 3.41 2.67
N ALA A 174 -6.61 2.24 2.55
CA ALA A 174 -5.18 2.14 2.30
C ALA A 174 -4.79 2.79 0.97
N CYS A 175 -5.52 2.48 -0.10
CA CYS A 175 -5.28 3.06 -1.43
C CYS A 175 -5.45 4.59 -1.40
N ALA A 176 -6.55 5.12 -0.84
CA ALA A 176 -6.79 6.55 -0.70
C ALA A 176 -5.66 7.24 0.10
N THR A 177 -5.26 6.66 1.24
CA THR A 177 -4.15 7.18 2.06
C THR A 177 -2.83 7.23 1.28
N MET A 178 -2.51 6.20 0.49
CA MET A 178 -1.30 6.16 -0.33
C MET A 178 -1.35 7.18 -1.47
N ILE A 179 -2.52 7.41 -2.09
CA ILE A 179 -2.72 8.48 -3.09
C ILE A 179 -2.42 9.84 -2.44
N ASP A 180 -3.05 10.15 -1.31
CA ASP A 180 -2.98 11.46 -0.67
C ASP A 180 -1.55 11.81 -0.25
N ARG A 181 -0.83 10.85 0.37
CA ARG A 181 0.53 11.06 0.87
C ARG A 181 1.63 10.98 -0.20
N SER A 182 1.29 10.49 -1.40
CA SER A 182 2.26 10.37 -2.49
C SER A 182 2.79 11.72 -2.94
N LYS A 183 4.08 11.78 -3.26
CA LYS A 183 4.74 12.94 -3.86
C LYS A 183 4.86 12.82 -5.39
N LEU A 184 4.36 11.72 -5.96
CA LEU A 184 4.46 11.45 -7.39
C LEU A 184 3.52 12.35 -8.18
N GLU A 185 4.02 12.86 -9.28
CA GLU A 185 3.27 13.63 -10.28
C GLU A 185 3.12 12.82 -11.57
N ASN A 186 2.16 13.21 -12.40
CA ASN A 186 1.90 12.57 -13.69
C ASN A 186 1.73 11.05 -13.56
N VAL A 187 0.79 10.63 -12.75
CA VAL A 187 0.51 9.21 -12.47
C VAL A 187 -0.75 8.75 -13.20
N ILE A 188 -0.72 7.52 -13.71
CA ILE A 188 -1.89 6.71 -14.02
C ILE A 188 -1.93 5.60 -12.97
N LEU A 189 -2.90 5.66 -12.07
CA LEU A 189 -3.17 4.58 -11.11
C LEU A 189 -3.83 3.41 -11.85
N VAL A 190 -3.24 2.23 -11.74
CA VAL A 190 -3.78 0.99 -12.33
C VAL A 190 -4.18 0.05 -11.19
N ALA A 191 -5.42 -0.43 -11.21
CA ALA A 191 -5.89 -1.38 -10.20
C ALA A 191 -6.94 -2.34 -10.76
N ASP A 192 -7.13 -3.44 -10.06
CA ASP A 192 -8.13 -4.43 -10.42
C ASP A 192 -9.55 -4.01 -9.99
N ARG A 193 -10.54 -4.84 -10.28
CA ARG A 193 -11.95 -4.61 -9.93
C ARG A 193 -12.23 -4.61 -8.41
N GLY A 194 -11.28 -5.04 -7.58
CA GLY A 194 -11.36 -4.94 -6.14
C GLY A 194 -11.33 -3.49 -5.66
N TYR A 195 -10.73 -2.60 -6.45
CA TYR A 195 -10.60 -1.17 -6.17
C TYR A 195 -11.67 -0.30 -6.85
N GLU A 196 -12.73 -0.87 -7.44
CA GLU A 196 -13.81 -0.08 -8.03
C GLU A 196 -14.60 0.66 -6.94
N ASN A 197 -14.23 1.91 -6.68
CA ASN A 197 -14.81 2.72 -5.61
C ASN A 197 -14.77 4.21 -5.98
N TYR A 198 -15.91 4.90 -5.87
CA TYR A 198 -16.00 6.33 -6.19
C TYR A 198 -15.10 7.21 -5.31
N ASN A 199 -14.83 6.80 -4.06
CA ASN A 199 -13.91 7.52 -3.19
C ASN A 199 -12.47 7.49 -3.74
N ILE A 200 -12.02 6.32 -4.22
CA ILE A 200 -10.70 6.19 -4.86
C ILE A 200 -10.61 7.04 -6.12
N PHE A 201 -11.66 7.05 -6.95
CA PHE A 201 -11.69 7.87 -8.15
C PHE A 201 -11.58 9.37 -7.79
N ALA A 202 -12.30 9.81 -6.76
CA ALA A 202 -12.25 11.17 -6.27
C ALA A 202 -10.84 11.53 -5.76
N HIS A 203 -10.22 10.69 -4.92
CA HIS A 203 -8.85 10.91 -4.45
C HIS A 203 -7.84 11.02 -5.60
N ALA A 204 -7.95 10.15 -6.61
CA ALA A 204 -7.08 10.22 -7.77
C ALA A 204 -7.25 11.54 -8.56
N ILE A 205 -8.50 11.96 -8.79
CA ILE A 205 -8.82 13.22 -9.50
C ILE A 205 -8.33 14.45 -8.73
N GLU A 206 -8.63 14.52 -7.43
CA GLU A 206 -8.20 15.64 -6.57
C GLU A 206 -6.67 15.72 -6.44
N LYS A 207 -5.98 14.57 -6.54
CA LYS A 207 -4.52 14.50 -6.61
C LYS A 207 -3.95 14.92 -7.97
N GLY A 208 -4.79 15.13 -8.98
CA GLY A 208 -4.38 15.38 -10.36
C GLY A 208 -3.86 14.12 -11.08
N TRP A 209 -4.16 12.95 -10.55
CA TRP A 209 -3.80 11.68 -11.17
C TRP A 209 -4.88 11.21 -12.15
N LYS A 210 -4.46 10.45 -13.15
CA LYS A 210 -5.34 9.62 -13.97
C LYS A 210 -5.46 8.23 -13.34
N PHE A 211 -6.50 7.49 -13.76
CA PHE A 211 -6.65 6.10 -13.32
C PHE A 211 -7.18 5.21 -14.44
N ALA A 212 -6.80 3.95 -14.39
CA ALA A 212 -7.31 2.86 -15.21
C ALA A 212 -7.65 1.69 -14.28
N ILE A 213 -8.90 1.66 -13.80
CA ILE A 213 -9.36 0.66 -12.83
C ILE A 213 -10.36 -0.24 -13.53
N ARG A 214 -10.10 -1.54 -13.52
CA ARG A 214 -11.05 -2.52 -14.01
C ARG A 214 -12.30 -2.49 -13.13
N VAL A 215 -13.49 -2.46 -13.77
CA VAL A 215 -14.77 -2.51 -13.07
C VAL A 215 -15.50 -3.80 -13.38
N LYS A 216 -16.46 -4.16 -12.53
CA LYS A 216 -17.34 -5.30 -12.77
C LYS A 216 -18.25 -5.00 -13.96
N ASP A 217 -18.70 -6.06 -14.65
CA ASP A 217 -19.61 -5.93 -15.77
C ASP A 217 -20.92 -5.21 -15.40
N LYS A 218 -21.53 -4.53 -16.37
CA LYS A 218 -22.78 -3.77 -16.20
C LYS A 218 -23.94 -4.62 -15.64
N ASN A 219 -23.90 -5.92 -15.80
CA ASN A 219 -24.91 -6.86 -15.29
C ASN A 219 -24.57 -7.42 -13.90
N SER A 220 -23.54 -6.91 -13.23
CA SER A 220 -23.10 -7.36 -11.90
C SER A 220 -23.31 -6.25 -10.85
N ASN A 221 -22.99 -6.54 -9.56
CA ASN A 221 -23.15 -5.58 -8.46
C ASN A 221 -21.97 -4.60 -8.35
N GLY A 222 -21.61 -3.92 -9.43
CA GLY A 222 -20.52 -2.94 -9.46
C GLY A 222 -20.98 -1.52 -9.76
N ILE A 223 -20.01 -0.62 -9.94
CA ILE A 223 -20.27 0.78 -10.30
C ILE A 223 -21.01 0.86 -11.63
N ALA A 224 -20.62 0.05 -12.61
CA ALA A 224 -21.21 0.03 -13.94
C ALA A 224 -22.71 -0.29 -13.94
N SER A 225 -23.17 -1.17 -13.07
CA SER A 225 -24.60 -1.54 -12.98
C SER A 225 -25.51 -0.39 -12.52
N GLY A 226 -24.96 0.61 -11.86
CA GLY A 226 -25.69 1.79 -11.38
C GLY A 226 -25.64 3.00 -12.31
N LEU A 227 -25.14 2.82 -13.54
CA LEU A 227 -24.98 3.86 -14.54
C LEU A 227 -25.87 3.60 -15.76
N ASN A 228 -26.29 4.67 -16.42
CA ASN A 228 -27.02 4.56 -17.68
C ASN A 228 -26.03 4.32 -18.84
N LEU A 229 -25.64 3.07 -19.05
CA LEU A 229 -24.67 2.66 -20.07
C LEU A 229 -25.35 2.18 -21.34
N PRO A 230 -24.68 2.33 -22.50
CA PRO A 230 -25.18 1.79 -23.76
C PRO A 230 -25.46 0.27 -23.66
N PRO A 231 -26.51 -0.20 -24.37
CA PRO A 231 -26.80 -1.63 -24.39
C PRO A 231 -25.74 -2.45 -25.13
N ASN A 232 -24.97 -1.81 -26.00
CA ASN A 232 -23.94 -2.43 -26.83
C ASN A 232 -22.88 -3.15 -26.02
N ASP A 233 -22.22 -4.13 -26.63
CA ASP A 233 -21.10 -4.83 -26.01
C ASP A 233 -19.80 -4.03 -26.05
N GLU A 234 -19.68 -3.09 -26.98
CA GLU A 234 -18.55 -2.17 -27.05
C GLU A 234 -19.04 -0.75 -26.95
N PHE A 235 -18.41 0.04 -26.10
CA PHE A 235 -18.66 1.47 -25.98
C PHE A 235 -17.48 2.18 -25.28
N ASP A 236 -17.47 3.47 -25.48
CA ASP A 236 -16.50 4.39 -24.92
C ASP A 236 -17.21 5.72 -24.66
N ILE A 237 -17.47 6.03 -23.38
CA ILE A 237 -18.31 7.17 -23.00
C ILE A 237 -17.75 7.90 -21.78
N ASP A 238 -17.94 9.19 -21.75
CA ASP A 238 -17.73 10.03 -20.59
C ASP A 238 -18.97 10.03 -19.69
N ILE A 239 -18.77 9.88 -18.40
CA ILE A 239 -19.80 9.91 -17.37
C ILE A 239 -19.51 11.06 -16.43
N THR A 240 -20.51 11.89 -16.18
CA THR A 240 -20.50 12.86 -15.07
C THR A 240 -21.58 12.47 -14.08
N GLN A 241 -21.20 12.23 -12.84
CA GLN A 241 -22.10 11.85 -11.77
C GLN A 241 -22.01 12.87 -10.62
N ILE A 242 -23.15 13.45 -10.25
CA ILE A 242 -23.23 14.36 -9.10
C ILE A 242 -23.69 13.55 -7.88
N PHE A 243 -22.89 13.58 -6.82
CA PHE A 243 -23.18 12.91 -5.56
C PHE A 243 -23.76 13.88 -4.53
N SER A 244 -24.70 13.40 -3.72
CA SER A 244 -25.29 14.15 -2.61
C SER A 244 -25.51 13.25 -1.40
N ARG A 245 -25.38 13.80 -0.19
CA ARG A 245 -25.81 13.15 1.05
C ARG A 245 -27.30 13.24 1.28
N GLU A 246 -27.98 14.13 0.58
CA GLU A 246 -29.43 14.28 0.65
C GLU A 246 -30.13 13.28 -0.25
N ASN A 247 -31.20 12.68 0.26
CA ASN A 247 -32.06 11.73 -0.47
C ASN A 247 -33.49 12.30 -0.56
N THR A 248 -33.60 13.51 -1.07
CA THR A 248 -34.85 14.25 -1.22
C THR A 248 -35.47 14.02 -2.61
N LYS A 249 -36.75 14.36 -2.78
CA LYS A 249 -37.41 14.32 -4.09
C LYS A 249 -36.68 15.26 -5.08
N THR A 250 -36.19 16.40 -4.60
CA THR A 250 -35.46 17.39 -5.41
C THR A 250 -34.16 16.81 -5.96
N THR A 251 -33.32 16.20 -5.09
CA THR A 251 -32.03 15.61 -5.52
C THR A 251 -32.24 14.42 -6.48
N LYS A 252 -33.28 13.61 -6.25
CA LYS A 252 -33.64 12.52 -7.17
C LYS A 252 -34.08 13.01 -8.54
N ASN A 253 -34.93 14.03 -8.59
CA ASN A 253 -35.38 14.63 -9.83
C ASN A 253 -34.25 15.30 -10.62
N ALA A 254 -33.25 15.83 -9.92
CA ALA A 254 -32.02 16.37 -10.49
C ALA A 254 -31.04 15.29 -10.99
N GLY A 255 -31.33 14.02 -10.78
CA GLY A 255 -30.46 12.90 -11.20
C GLY A 255 -29.23 12.71 -10.31
N TYR A 256 -29.23 13.26 -9.08
CA TYR A 256 -28.10 13.10 -8.18
C TYR A 256 -28.04 11.69 -7.61
N LYS A 257 -26.83 11.16 -7.53
CA LYS A 257 -26.57 9.87 -6.88
C LYS A 257 -26.47 10.05 -5.37
N TRP A 258 -27.39 9.42 -4.67
CA TRP A 258 -27.37 9.44 -3.22
C TRP A 258 -26.19 8.66 -2.66
N MET A 259 -25.45 9.29 -1.74
CA MET A 259 -24.33 8.71 -1.01
C MET A 259 -24.77 8.52 0.45
N PRO A 260 -25.11 7.29 0.88
CA PRO A 260 -25.52 7.02 2.26
C PRO A 260 -24.47 7.45 3.29
N VAL A 261 -24.92 7.82 4.50
CA VAL A 261 -24.02 8.34 5.57
C VAL A 261 -22.97 7.31 6.00
N ASN A 262 -23.29 6.02 5.93
CA ASN A 262 -22.39 4.93 6.25
C ASN A 262 -21.40 4.60 5.12
N GLN A 263 -21.62 5.09 3.91
CA GLN A 263 -20.68 4.95 2.81
C GLN A 263 -19.58 6.00 2.92
N VAL A 264 -18.33 5.54 2.91
CA VAL A 264 -17.15 6.43 2.94
C VAL A 264 -17.07 7.18 1.63
N PHE A 265 -17.03 8.50 1.73
CA PHE A 265 -16.73 9.41 0.63
C PHE A 265 -16.18 10.72 1.24
N ASP A 266 -14.87 10.90 1.14
CA ASP A 266 -14.14 11.88 1.96
C ASP A 266 -14.40 13.33 1.52
N TYR A 267 -14.80 13.54 0.27
CA TYR A 267 -15.10 14.85 -0.31
C TYR A 267 -16.54 15.34 -0.07
N LEU A 268 -17.38 14.51 0.55
CA LEU A 268 -18.72 14.89 1.01
C LEU A 268 -18.86 14.59 2.50
N PRO A 269 -18.72 15.59 3.38
CA PRO A 269 -18.91 15.42 4.81
C PRO A 269 -20.28 14.82 5.15
N ARG A 270 -20.35 14.04 6.21
CA ARG A 270 -21.61 13.48 6.70
C ARG A 270 -22.59 14.61 7.02
N LYS A 271 -23.84 14.47 6.64
CA LYS A 271 -24.90 15.48 6.82
C LYS A 271 -24.66 16.82 6.08
N SER A 272 -23.84 16.81 5.03
CA SER A 272 -23.62 17.98 4.18
C SER A 272 -24.77 18.14 3.19
N ASP A 273 -25.15 19.38 2.93
CA ASP A 273 -26.03 19.82 1.84
C ASP A 273 -25.27 20.04 0.52
N LYS A 274 -23.93 19.95 0.57
CA LYS A 274 -23.07 20.08 -0.61
C LYS A 274 -23.23 18.89 -1.55
N THR A 275 -22.87 19.14 -2.79
CA THR A 275 -22.72 18.11 -3.83
C THR A 275 -21.27 17.96 -4.24
N TYR A 276 -20.93 16.82 -4.81
CA TYR A 276 -19.62 16.55 -5.41
C TYR A 276 -19.81 16.02 -6.82
N GLU A 277 -19.19 16.65 -7.80
CA GLU A 277 -19.22 16.23 -9.18
C GLU A 277 -18.00 15.38 -9.50
N LEU A 278 -18.21 14.20 -10.03
CA LEU A 278 -17.18 13.24 -10.44
C LEU A 278 -17.35 12.93 -11.92
N SER A 279 -16.34 13.26 -12.72
CA SER A 279 -16.29 12.95 -14.15
C SER A 279 -15.23 11.88 -14.43
N PHE A 280 -15.61 10.83 -15.14
CA PHE A 280 -14.74 9.74 -15.52
C PHE A 280 -15.22 9.09 -16.82
N ARG A 281 -14.33 8.36 -17.48
CA ARG A 281 -14.63 7.65 -18.74
C ARG A 281 -14.80 6.16 -18.47
N ILE A 282 -15.79 5.55 -19.08
CA ILE A 282 -15.98 4.10 -19.09
C ILE A 282 -15.80 3.58 -20.49
N ILE A 283 -14.92 2.57 -20.61
CA ILE A 283 -14.65 1.89 -21.85
C ILE A 283 -15.01 0.41 -21.66
N ARG A 284 -15.77 -0.14 -22.60
CA ARG A 284 -16.03 -1.57 -22.69
C ARG A 284 -15.58 -2.08 -24.04
N PHE A 285 -14.75 -3.09 -24.04
CA PHE A 285 -14.25 -3.73 -25.26
C PHE A 285 -13.94 -5.21 -24.97
N PRO A 286 -14.03 -6.10 -25.99
CA PRO A 286 -13.77 -7.52 -25.80
C PRO A 286 -12.27 -7.77 -25.53
N ILE A 287 -11.99 -8.60 -24.53
CA ILE A 287 -10.64 -9.09 -24.20
C ILE A 287 -10.61 -10.59 -24.50
N GLY A 288 -10.34 -10.97 -25.76
CA GLY A 288 -10.39 -12.35 -26.20
C GLY A 288 -11.81 -12.85 -26.52
N SER A 289 -11.96 -14.13 -26.79
CA SER A 289 -13.17 -14.69 -27.34
C SER A 289 -14.40 -14.72 -26.42
N ASN A 290 -14.26 -14.54 -25.11
CA ASN A 290 -15.34 -14.64 -24.11
C ASN A 290 -15.24 -13.75 -22.89
N SER A 291 -14.48 -12.65 -22.93
CA SER A 291 -14.33 -11.73 -21.78
C SER A 291 -14.30 -10.27 -22.22
N TYR A 292 -14.93 -9.41 -21.43
CA TYR A 292 -14.98 -7.96 -21.61
C TYR A 292 -14.31 -7.26 -20.45
#